data_67ab53cd39e77f376f0a1ada1eccf5dc
#
_entry.id   67ab53cd39e77f376f0a1ada1eccf5dc
#
_cell.length_a   1.000
_cell.length_b   1.000
_cell.length_c   1.000
_cell.angle_alpha   90.00
_cell.angle_beta   90.00
_cell.angle_gamma   90.00
#
_symmetry.space_group_name_H-M   'P 1'
#
loop_
_entity.id
_entity.type
_entity.pdbx_description
1 polymer ?
#
loop_
_entity_poly.entity_id
_entity_poly.type
_entity_poly.pdbx_seq_one_letter_code
_entity_poly.pdbx_strand_id
1 'polypeptide(L)'
;FNNAIFIRTNDSKITAININTGEFLWVNSQIPTELSIRGASIPIADDDKLFVGFEDGKIVSYNNLNGDINWQAQIPPINTETIIDRLNDIDGRMIIDDGVLYAISYQGNVVAIDIYSGQMLWKKEASSLFGLESDEDNIFYIDDEGVLWCIEKYAGRPVWKQDKFYKRLTGSPIFYNNFIIARDIENYIHLIDSTNSEILGRIKIKEEIQSMHVEYNSLYILDKNFSLKKYEINKTLLED
;
A
#
# COMPACT_ATOMS: atom_id res chain seq x y z
N PHE A 1 -14.86 4.17 -9.64
CA PHE A 1 -14.60 3.68 -11.00
C PHE A 1 -15.91 3.23 -11.63
N ASN A 2 -16.22 3.59 -12.88
CA ASN A 2 -17.47 3.25 -13.57
C ASN A 2 -18.76 3.51 -12.77
N ASN A 3 -18.86 4.67 -12.09
CA ASN A 3 -19.95 5.04 -11.19
C ASN A 3 -20.19 4.10 -10.00
N ALA A 4 -19.19 3.30 -9.63
CA ALA A 4 -19.25 2.42 -8.48
C ALA A 4 -18.21 2.81 -7.40
N ILE A 5 -18.58 2.62 -6.14
CA ILE A 5 -17.69 2.60 -4.99
C ILE A 5 -17.56 1.15 -4.56
N PHE A 6 -16.32 0.71 -4.34
CA PHE A 6 -16.01 -0.62 -3.84
C PHE A 6 -15.57 -0.54 -2.39
N ILE A 7 -16.20 -1.32 -1.54
CA ILE A 7 -15.94 -1.35 -0.10
C ILE A 7 -15.56 -2.77 0.30
N ARG A 8 -14.40 -2.92 0.91
CA ARG A 8 -14.01 -4.13 1.62
C ARG A 8 -14.27 -3.93 3.13
N THR A 9 -14.91 -4.91 3.76
CA THR A 9 -15.14 -4.93 5.20
C THR A 9 -14.27 -6.00 5.88
N ASN A 10 -14.06 -5.87 7.19
CA ASN A 10 -13.18 -6.76 7.96
C ASN A 10 -13.70 -8.20 8.05
N ASP A 11 -14.92 -8.48 7.64
CA ASP A 11 -15.50 -9.83 7.49
C ASP A 11 -15.26 -10.42 6.09
N SER A 12 -14.27 -9.91 5.36
CA SER A 12 -13.86 -10.35 4.02
C SER A 12 -14.96 -10.24 2.96
N LYS A 13 -15.90 -9.32 3.16
CA LYS A 13 -16.95 -9.00 2.20
C LYS A 13 -16.54 -7.82 1.31
N ILE A 14 -16.82 -7.95 0.02
CA ILE A 14 -16.66 -6.89 -0.97
C ILE A 14 -18.04 -6.48 -1.45
N THR A 15 -18.31 -5.19 -1.44
CA THR A 15 -19.58 -4.61 -1.86
C THR A 15 -19.33 -3.53 -2.90
N ALA A 16 -20.01 -3.61 -4.03
CA ALA A 16 -20.07 -2.52 -5.00
C ALA A 16 -21.39 -1.74 -4.85
N ILE A 17 -21.27 -0.44 -4.79
CA ILE A 17 -22.41 0.49 -4.58
C ILE A 17 -22.40 1.50 -5.71
N ASN A 18 -23.57 1.75 -6.32
CA ASN A 18 -23.72 2.81 -7.29
C ASN A 18 -23.56 4.18 -6.60
N ILE A 19 -22.61 4.99 -7.07
CA ILE A 19 -22.30 6.29 -6.45
C ILE A 19 -23.44 7.31 -6.55
N ASN A 20 -24.30 7.20 -7.56
CA ASN A 20 -25.37 8.14 -7.80
C ASN A 20 -26.67 7.79 -7.06
N THR A 21 -26.97 6.48 -6.91
CA THR A 21 -28.24 6.01 -6.31
C THR A 21 -28.05 5.45 -4.90
N GLY A 22 -26.83 5.06 -4.51
CA GLY A 22 -26.56 4.36 -3.26
C GLY A 22 -27.02 2.90 -3.24
N GLU A 23 -27.49 2.37 -4.36
CA GLU A 23 -27.96 0.99 -4.45
C GLU A 23 -26.79 0.01 -4.53
N PHE A 24 -26.98 -1.19 -3.94
CA PHE A 24 -26.04 -2.29 -4.08
C PHE A 24 -26.06 -2.82 -5.50
N LEU A 25 -24.90 -2.85 -6.17
CA LEU A 25 -24.75 -3.46 -7.49
C LEU A 25 -24.50 -4.95 -7.37
N TRP A 26 -23.55 -5.32 -6.52
CA TRP A 26 -23.24 -6.71 -6.20
C TRP A 26 -22.54 -6.82 -4.84
N VAL A 27 -22.54 -8.02 -4.27
CA VAL A 27 -21.82 -8.38 -3.05
C VAL A 27 -21.15 -9.71 -3.27
N ASN A 28 -19.86 -9.81 -2.91
CA ASN A 28 -19.10 -11.05 -2.86
C ASN A 28 -18.51 -11.23 -1.46
N SER A 29 -18.39 -12.46 -1.00
CA SER A 29 -17.83 -12.78 0.32
C SER A 29 -16.80 -13.88 0.18
N GLN A 30 -15.61 -13.65 0.73
CA GLN A 30 -14.60 -14.68 0.89
C GLN A 30 -14.77 -15.33 2.28
N ILE A 31 -14.28 -16.56 2.41
CA ILE A 31 -14.26 -17.23 3.72
C ILE A 31 -13.16 -16.55 4.56
N PRO A 32 -13.52 -15.95 5.70
CA PRO A 32 -12.52 -15.34 6.58
C PRO A 32 -11.54 -16.41 7.10
N THR A 33 -10.28 -16.00 7.29
CA THR A 33 -9.30 -16.86 7.96
C THR A 33 -9.56 -16.90 9.48
N GLU A 34 -9.20 -17.98 10.13
CA GLU A 34 -9.35 -18.13 11.59
C GLU A 34 -8.47 -17.14 12.37
N LEU A 35 -7.35 -16.72 11.78
CA LEU A 35 -6.39 -15.79 12.37
C LEU A 35 -5.97 -14.75 11.34
N SER A 36 -6.12 -13.46 11.68
CA SER A 36 -5.67 -12.32 10.87
C SER A 36 -5.26 -11.16 11.76
N ILE A 37 -4.44 -10.24 11.22
CA ILE A 37 -4.01 -9.01 11.93
C ILE A 37 -5.11 -7.92 11.89
N ARG A 38 -6.24 -8.18 11.26
CA ARG A 38 -7.39 -7.26 11.12
C ARG A 38 -7.09 -5.99 10.35
N GLY A 39 -6.28 -6.08 9.32
CA GLY A 39 -6.17 -5.06 8.30
C GLY A 39 -7.20 -5.25 7.19
N ALA A 40 -7.35 -4.25 6.35
CA ALA A 40 -8.14 -4.35 5.14
C ALA A 40 -7.43 -3.58 4.03
N SER A 41 -6.89 -4.28 3.04
CA SER A 41 -6.33 -3.62 1.88
C SER A 41 -7.41 -2.76 1.19
N ILE A 42 -7.01 -1.63 0.67
CA ILE A 42 -7.90 -0.79 -0.13
C ILE A 42 -8.07 -1.47 -1.49
N PRO A 43 -9.32 -1.77 -1.92
CA PRO A 43 -9.56 -2.28 -3.27
C PRO A 43 -9.03 -1.30 -4.33
N ILE A 44 -8.38 -1.83 -5.36
CA ILE A 44 -7.89 -1.04 -6.49
C ILE A 44 -8.56 -1.50 -7.77
N ALA A 45 -9.07 -0.58 -8.57
CA ALA A 45 -9.75 -0.89 -9.82
C ALA A 45 -8.95 -0.39 -11.03
N ASP A 46 -8.91 -1.20 -12.05
CA ASP A 46 -8.34 -0.87 -13.36
C ASP A 46 -9.21 -1.50 -14.46
N ASP A 47 -9.63 -0.67 -15.44
CA ASP A 47 -10.52 -1.03 -16.53
C ASP A 47 -11.78 -1.79 -16.04
N ASP A 48 -11.96 -3.04 -16.39
CA ASP A 48 -13.10 -3.90 -16.00
C ASP A 48 -12.81 -4.76 -14.75
N LYS A 49 -11.67 -4.57 -14.09
CA LYS A 49 -11.20 -5.40 -12.98
C LYS A 49 -11.14 -4.65 -11.67
N LEU A 50 -11.39 -5.37 -10.60
CA LEU A 50 -11.19 -4.95 -9.22
C LEU A 50 -10.26 -5.94 -8.53
N PHE A 51 -9.20 -5.45 -7.92
CA PHE A 51 -8.23 -6.27 -7.19
C PHE A 51 -8.35 -6.00 -5.69
N VAL A 52 -8.39 -7.07 -4.92
CA VAL A 52 -8.55 -7.01 -3.47
C VAL A 52 -7.55 -7.97 -2.82
N GLY A 53 -6.76 -7.44 -1.88
CA GLY A 53 -5.91 -8.25 -1.01
C GLY A 53 -6.69 -8.74 0.20
N PHE A 54 -6.39 -9.93 0.67
CA PHE A 54 -7.04 -10.55 1.82
C PHE A 54 -6.00 -11.00 2.83
N GLU A 55 -6.52 -11.43 3.97
CA GLU A 55 -5.79 -12.20 4.96
C GLU A 55 -5.24 -13.46 4.28
N ASP A 56 -4.20 -14.05 4.84
CA ASP A 56 -3.49 -15.21 4.27
C ASP A 56 -2.69 -14.95 2.97
N GLY A 57 -2.51 -13.69 2.57
CA GLY A 57 -1.76 -13.33 1.36
C GLY A 57 -2.50 -13.58 0.05
N LYS A 58 -3.80 -13.78 0.09
CA LYS A 58 -4.61 -13.99 -1.10
C LYS A 58 -4.89 -12.66 -1.81
N ILE A 59 -4.76 -12.65 -3.13
CA ILE A 59 -5.23 -11.57 -4.01
C ILE A 59 -6.32 -12.14 -4.92
N VAL A 60 -7.43 -11.44 -5.00
CA VAL A 60 -8.55 -11.83 -5.88
C VAL A 60 -8.82 -10.72 -6.88
N SER A 61 -8.89 -11.07 -8.14
CA SER A 61 -9.40 -10.21 -9.20
C SER A 61 -10.86 -10.52 -9.44
N TYR A 62 -11.68 -9.49 -9.39
CA TYR A 62 -13.11 -9.54 -9.70
C TYR A 62 -13.40 -8.77 -10.98
N ASN A 63 -14.41 -9.17 -11.70
CA ASN A 63 -15.06 -8.30 -12.67
C ASN A 63 -15.79 -7.19 -11.90
N ASN A 64 -15.48 -5.92 -12.18
CA ASN A 64 -15.99 -4.80 -11.39
C ASN A 64 -17.48 -4.51 -11.63
N LEU A 65 -18.09 -5.05 -12.71
CA LEU A 65 -19.50 -4.83 -13.05
C LEU A 65 -20.44 -5.80 -12.34
N ASN A 66 -20.02 -7.07 -12.17
CA ASN A 66 -20.90 -8.12 -11.65
C ASN A 66 -20.34 -8.87 -10.43
N GLY A 67 -19.08 -8.63 -10.05
CA GLY A 67 -18.45 -9.26 -8.91
C GLY A 67 -17.99 -10.71 -9.12
N ASP A 68 -18.01 -11.22 -10.36
CA ASP A 68 -17.48 -12.55 -10.67
C ASP A 68 -15.96 -12.58 -10.51
N ILE A 69 -15.43 -13.70 -10.04
CA ILE A 69 -13.99 -13.88 -9.86
C ILE A 69 -13.35 -14.19 -11.21
N ASN A 70 -12.38 -13.35 -11.61
CA ASN A 70 -11.55 -13.60 -12.80
C ASN A 70 -10.44 -14.59 -12.47
N TRP A 71 -9.69 -14.33 -11.41
CA TRP A 71 -8.60 -15.18 -10.92
C TRP A 71 -8.32 -14.95 -9.44
N GLN A 72 -7.54 -15.86 -8.85
CA GLN A 72 -6.99 -15.75 -7.50
C GLN A 72 -5.51 -16.08 -7.52
N ALA A 73 -4.72 -15.32 -6.79
CA ALA A 73 -3.30 -15.55 -6.60
C ALA A 73 -2.97 -15.59 -5.10
N GLN A 74 -1.88 -16.28 -4.76
CA GLN A 74 -1.43 -16.44 -3.37
C GLN A 74 -0.01 -15.90 -3.24
N ILE A 75 0.19 -14.89 -2.39
CA ILE A 75 1.53 -14.51 -1.93
C ILE A 75 1.95 -15.54 -0.88
N PRO A 76 3.07 -16.27 -1.07
CA PRO A 76 3.52 -17.23 -0.06
C PRO A 76 4.09 -16.50 1.16
N PRO A 77 3.93 -17.02 2.38
CA PRO A 77 4.66 -16.53 3.55
C PRO A 77 6.16 -16.83 3.43
N ILE A 78 7.01 -16.06 4.14
CA ILE A 78 8.46 -16.29 4.20
C ILE A 78 8.74 -17.55 5.01
N ASN A 79 8.08 -17.70 6.15
CA ASN A 79 8.24 -18.82 7.07
C ASN A 79 6.89 -19.53 7.30
N THR A 80 6.91 -20.82 7.58
CA THR A 80 5.70 -21.65 7.79
C THR A 80 5.81 -22.55 9.02
N GLU A 81 6.83 -22.36 9.87
CA GLU A 81 7.11 -23.24 11.01
C GLU A 81 6.01 -23.19 12.07
N THR A 82 5.47 -22.00 12.33
CA THR A 82 4.39 -21.82 13.31
C THR A 82 3.14 -21.25 12.67
N ILE A 83 2.02 -21.26 13.40
CA ILE A 83 0.76 -20.63 12.95
C ILE A 83 0.94 -19.12 12.84
N ILE A 84 1.73 -18.52 13.72
CA ILE A 84 2.02 -17.06 13.70
C ILE A 84 2.85 -16.69 12.49
N ASP A 85 3.80 -17.53 12.08
CA ASP A 85 4.63 -17.30 10.89
C ASP A 85 3.83 -17.35 9.58
N ARG A 86 2.62 -17.91 9.63
CA ARG A 86 1.70 -17.96 8.47
C ARG A 86 0.79 -16.74 8.35
N LEU A 87 0.85 -15.81 9.31
CA LEU A 87 0.19 -14.52 9.17
C LEU A 87 0.84 -13.77 8.01
N ASN A 88 0.12 -13.63 6.92
CA ASN A 88 0.61 -13.13 5.64
C ASN A 88 -0.42 -12.17 5.05
N ASP A 89 -0.88 -11.22 5.87
CA ASP A 89 -1.98 -10.34 5.51
C ASP A 89 -1.52 -9.27 4.52
N ILE A 90 -2.36 -8.98 3.53
CA ILE A 90 -2.21 -7.85 2.62
C ILE A 90 -3.07 -6.72 3.14
N ASP A 91 -2.48 -5.80 3.89
CA ASP A 91 -3.17 -4.67 4.51
C ASP A 91 -2.88 -3.36 3.80
N GLY A 92 -1.73 -3.26 3.17
CA GLY A 92 -1.28 -2.06 2.50
C GLY A 92 -1.94 -1.85 1.13
N ARG A 93 -1.82 -0.62 0.64
CA ARG A 93 -2.24 -0.25 -0.71
C ARG A 93 -1.39 -1.00 -1.74
N MET A 94 -2.04 -1.69 -2.66
CA MET A 94 -1.44 -2.22 -3.88
C MET A 94 -1.33 -1.12 -4.93
N ILE A 95 -0.49 -1.31 -5.93
CA ILE A 95 -0.37 -0.43 -7.10
C ILE A 95 -0.50 -1.22 -8.39
N ILE A 96 -1.03 -0.57 -9.43
CA ILE A 96 -1.10 -1.12 -10.78
C ILE A 96 -0.35 -0.18 -11.71
N ASP A 97 0.53 -0.73 -12.52
CA ASP A 97 1.27 -0.01 -13.52
C ASP A 97 1.58 -0.92 -14.71
N ASP A 98 1.30 -0.43 -15.92
CA ASP A 98 1.53 -1.12 -17.21
C ASP A 98 1.07 -2.59 -17.22
N GLY A 99 -0.12 -2.86 -16.72
CA GLY A 99 -0.70 -4.22 -16.69
C GLY A 99 -0.11 -5.15 -15.63
N VAL A 100 0.66 -4.61 -14.67
CA VAL A 100 1.24 -5.35 -13.56
C VAL A 100 0.69 -4.84 -12.23
N LEU A 101 0.21 -5.75 -11.40
CA LEU A 101 -0.19 -5.50 -10.02
C LEU A 101 1.00 -5.78 -9.09
N TYR A 102 1.36 -4.79 -8.28
CA TYR A 102 2.36 -4.94 -7.23
C TYR A 102 1.68 -4.94 -5.88
N ALA A 103 2.04 -5.90 -5.05
CA ALA A 103 1.51 -6.05 -3.70
C ALA A 103 2.62 -6.45 -2.72
N ILE A 104 2.44 -6.10 -1.46
CA ILE A 104 3.30 -6.53 -0.35
C ILE A 104 2.43 -7.09 0.76
N SER A 105 2.92 -8.12 1.43
CA SER A 105 2.25 -8.71 2.59
C SER A 105 3.14 -8.68 3.83
N TYR A 106 2.50 -8.71 4.98
CA TYR A 106 3.22 -8.91 6.25
C TYR A 106 3.77 -10.34 6.32
N GLN A 107 5.00 -10.52 6.78
CA GLN A 107 5.72 -11.81 6.84
C GLN A 107 5.71 -12.61 5.52
N GLY A 108 5.63 -11.92 4.40
CA GLY A 108 5.51 -12.55 3.09
C GLY A 108 6.50 -12.01 2.08
N ASN A 109 6.00 -11.48 0.99
CA ASN A 109 6.81 -11.03 -0.13
C ASN A 109 6.25 -9.75 -0.73
N VAL A 110 7.11 -8.97 -1.39
CA VAL A 110 6.69 -8.10 -2.49
C VAL A 110 6.57 -8.98 -3.73
N VAL A 111 5.47 -8.82 -4.46
CA VAL A 111 5.20 -9.57 -5.70
C VAL A 111 4.79 -8.66 -6.83
N ALA A 112 5.09 -9.07 -8.06
CA ALA A 112 4.50 -8.55 -9.28
C ALA A 112 3.63 -9.63 -9.91
N ILE A 113 2.41 -9.28 -10.31
CA ILE A 113 1.42 -10.19 -10.85
C ILE A 113 0.84 -9.58 -12.12
N ASP A 114 0.77 -10.37 -13.19
CA ASP A 114 0.07 -9.98 -14.41
C ASP A 114 -1.43 -9.83 -14.14
N ILE A 115 -2.02 -8.66 -14.41
CA ILE A 115 -3.40 -8.35 -14.04
C ILE A 115 -4.45 -9.14 -14.84
N TYR A 116 -4.07 -9.71 -15.98
CA TYR A 116 -4.99 -10.45 -16.84
C TYR A 116 -5.07 -11.92 -16.48
N SER A 117 -3.91 -12.53 -16.22
CA SER A 117 -3.82 -13.97 -15.94
C SER A 117 -3.74 -14.33 -14.45
N GLY A 118 -3.37 -13.38 -13.58
CA GLY A 118 -3.04 -13.66 -12.18
C GLY A 118 -1.70 -14.40 -11.98
N GLN A 119 -0.89 -14.52 -13.05
CA GLN A 119 0.42 -15.17 -12.96
C GLN A 119 1.41 -14.26 -12.22
N MET A 120 2.09 -14.83 -11.23
CA MET A 120 3.19 -14.15 -10.55
C MET A 120 4.40 -14.06 -11.49
N LEU A 121 4.84 -12.84 -11.79
CA LEU A 121 5.96 -12.53 -12.64
C LEU A 121 7.28 -12.64 -11.87
N TRP A 122 7.33 -12.09 -10.68
CA TRP A 122 8.43 -12.22 -9.75
C TRP A 122 7.95 -12.04 -8.29
N LYS A 123 8.79 -12.47 -7.35
CA LYS A 123 8.65 -12.23 -5.92
C LYS A 123 9.99 -11.95 -5.28
N LYS A 124 9.96 -11.18 -4.19
CA LYS A 124 11.11 -10.84 -3.36
C LYS A 124 10.70 -10.89 -1.88
N GLU A 125 11.47 -11.54 -1.04
CA GLU A 125 11.23 -11.53 0.41
C GLU A 125 11.24 -10.11 0.96
N ALA A 126 10.15 -9.75 1.59
CA ALA A 126 9.94 -8.48 2.28
C ALA A 126 8.72 -8.60 3.17
N SER A 127 8.70 -7.87 4.27
CA SER A 127 7.57 -7.84 5.19
C SER A 127 7.16 -6.39 5.43
N SER A 128 5.88 -6.08 5.22
CA SER A 128 5.33 -4.76 5.52
C SER A 128 3.84 -4.83 5.81
N LEU A 129 3.41 -4.07 6.81
CA LEU A 129 1.99 -3.77 7.06
C LEU A 129 1.51 -2.55 6.26
N PHE A 130 2.41 -1.88 5.55
CA PHE A 130 2.13 -0.64 4.86
C PHE A 130 2.04 -0.84 3.35
N GLY A 131 1.43 0.15 2.67
CA GLY A 131 1.29 0.12 1.23
C GLY A 131 2.56 0.44 0.47
N LEU A 132 2.48 0.18 -0.83
CA LEU A 132 3.50 0.50 -1.81
C LEU A 132 3.26 1.88 -2.42
N GLU A 133 4.34 2.50 -2.87
CA GLU A 133 4.33 3.64 -3.80
C GLU A 133 5.31 3.37 -4.95
N SER A 134 5.18 4.09 -6.07
CA SER A 134 6.08 3.92 -7.20
C SER A 134 6.33 5.21 -7.98
N ASP A 135 7.50 5.28 -8.59
CA ASP A 135 7.78 6.19 -9.72
C ASP A 135 7.68 5.42 -11.06
N GLU A 136 8.29 5.90 -12.11
CA GLU A 136 8.29 5.26 -13.43
C GLU A 136 8.96 3.87 -13.40
N ASP A 137 10.11 3.73 -12.73
CA ASP A 137 10.98 2.55 -12.78
C ASP A 137 10.99 1.72 -11.49
N ASN A 138 10.61 2.32 -10.35
CA ASN A 138 10.86 1.76 -9.03
C ASN A 138 9.61 1.67 -8.17
N ILE A 139 9.69 0.80 -7.16
CA ILE A 139 8.73 0.63 -6.08
C ILE A 139 9.39 1.03 -4.76
N PHE A 140 8.64 1.76 -3.93
CA PHE A 140 9.06 2.19 -2.60
C PHE A 140 8.15 1.57 -1.54
N TYR A 141 8.75 1.04 -0.47
CA TYR A 141 8.02 0.53 0.69
C TYR A 141 8.83 0.70 1.97
N ILE A 142 8.14 0.76 3.10
CA ILE A 142 8.73 0.73 4.43
C ILE A 142 8.46 -0.66 5.00
N ASP A 143 9.53 -1.38 5.37
CA ASP A 143 9.41 -2.72 5.96
C ASP A 143 8.98 -2.64 7.44
N ASP A 144 8.71 -3.80 8.05
CA ASP A 144 8.33 -3.94 9.46
C ASP A 144 9.44 -3.56 10.45
N GLU A 145 10.68 -3.46 9.99
CA GLU A 145 11.82 -2.91 10.74
C GLU A 145 11.96 -1.38 10.59
N GLY A 146 11.07 -0.73 9.85
CA GLY A 146 11.09 0.71 9.62
C GLY A 146 12.20 1.19 8.70
N VAL A 147 12.66 0.34 7.79
CA VAL A 147 13.62 0.67 6.73
C VAL A 147 12.87 1.00 5.45
N LEU A 148 13.21 2.12 4.81
CA LEU A 148 12.67 2.48 3.52
C LEU A 148 13.50 1.81 2.41
N TRP A 149 12.83 1.10 1.53
CA TRP A 149 13.41 0.39 0.40
C TRP A 149 12.98 1.00 -0.93
N CYS A 150 13.90 0.98 -1.88
CA CYS A 150 13.66 1.20 -3.30
C CYS A 150 14.08 -0.05 -4.07
N ILE A 151 13.18 -0.60 -4.88
CA ILE A 151 13.43 -1.78 -5.71
C ILE A 151 12.97 -1.53 -7.15
N GLU A 152 13.60 -2.17 -8.12
CA GLU A 152 13.19 -2.11 -9.52
C GLU A 152 11.81 -2.76 -9.72
N LYS A 153 10.92 -2.14 -10.52
CA LYS A 153 9.64 -2.73 -10.93
C LYS A 153 9.80 -4.02 -11.72
N TYR A 154 10.79 -4.08 -12.62
CA TYR A 154 10.95 -5.17 -13.57
C TYR A 154 11.30 -6.52 -12.92
N ALA A 155 12.18 -6.52 -11.91
CA ALA A 155 12.71 -7.75 -11.33
C ALA A 155 12.76 -7.77 -9.80
N GLY A 156 12.26 -6.71 -9.11
CA GLY A 156 12.29 -6.60 -7.66
C GLY A 156 13.70 -6.49 -7.06
N ARG A 157 14.73 -6.12 -7.88
CA ARG A 157 16.10 -5.98 -7.38
C ARG A 157 16.24 -4.72 -6.54
N PRO A 158 16.97 -4.79 -5.40
CA PRO A 158 17.23 -3.61 -4.61
C PRO A 158 18.03 -2.57 -5.39
N VAL A 159 17.58 -1.31 -5.38
CA VAL A 159 18.31 -0.14 -5.88
C VAL A 159 19.04 0.51 -4.72
N TRP A 160 18.31 0.86 -3.67
CA TRP A 160 18.86 1.40 -2.43
C TRP A 160 17.96 1.11 -1.24
N LYS A 161 18.49 1.31 -0.03
CA LYS A 161 17.73 1.34 1.21
C LYS A 161 18.16 2.53 2.07
N GLN A 162 17.23 3.04 2.86
CA GLN A 162 17.49 4.07 3.87
C GLN A 162 17.21 3.48 5.26
N ASP A 163 18.26 3.15 6.00
CA ASP A 163 18.19 2.48 7.31
C ASP A 163 18.52 3.38 8.52
N LYS A 164 18.80 4.67 8.28
CA LYS A 164 19.01 5.64 9.38
C LYS A 164 17.78 5.80 10.28
N PHE A 165 16.61 5.38 9.81
CA PHE A 165 15.36 5.41 10.55
C PHE A 165 14.94 4.04 11.09
N TYR A 166 15.85 3.09 11.20
CA TYR A 166 15.59 1.74 11.73
C TYR A 166 14.67 1.80 12.96
N LYS A 167 13.59 1.02 12.93
CA LYS A 167 12.50 0.98 13.94
C LYS A 167 11.76 2.31 14.17
N ARG A 168 11.87 3.27 13.26
CA ARG A 168 11.24 4.57 13.43
C ARG A 168 10.21 4.89 12.35
N LEU A 169 10.46 4.58 11.07
CA LEU A 169 9.50 4.86 10.01
C LEU A 169 8.23 4.02 10.20
N THR A 170 7.10 4.64 9.94
CA THR A 170 5.78 4.03 10.08
C THR A 170 4.81 4.58 9.03
N GLY A 171 3.87 3.75 8.59
CA GLY A 171 2.91 4.11 7.55
C GLY A 171 3.46 3.92 6.14
N SER A 172 2.57 4.06 5.16
CA SER A 172 2.97 4.01 3.76
C SER A 172 3.83 5.22 3.39
N PRO A 173 4.90 5.05 2.61
CA PRO A 173 5.59 6.18 2.00
C PRO A 173 4.64 6.88 1.01
N ILE A 174 4.95 8.13 0.65
CA ILE A 174 4.25 8.86 -0.41
C ILE A 174 5.31 9.32 -1.40
N PHE A 175 5.19 8.94 -2.66
CA PHE A 175 6.03 9.46 -3.73
C PHE A 175 5.44 10.76 -4.30
N TYR A 176 6.27 11.79 -4.41
CA TYR A 176 5.87 13.07 -4.97
C TYR A 176 7.07 13.82 -5.58
N ASN A 177 7.03 14.09 -6.88
CA ASN A 177 8.04 14.93 -7.60
C ASN A 177 9.50 14.55 -7.28
N ASN A 178 9.88 13.30 -7.40
CA ASN A 178 11.20 12.74 -7.09
C ASN A 178 11.58 12.74 -5.60
N PHE A 179 10.60 12.90 -4.72
CA PHE A 179 10.79 12.80 -3.28
C PHE A 179 9.92 11.68 -2.69
N ILE A 180 10.42 11.08 -1.64
CA ILE A 180 9.65 10.21 -0.76
C ILE A 180 9.34 10.98 0.51
N ILE A 181 8.07 11.09 0.83
CA ILE A 181 7.59 11.65 2.09
C ILE A 181 7.28 10.48 3.01
N ALA A 182 8.00 10.38 4.12
CA ALA A 182 7.83 9.32 5.11
C ALA A 182 7.66 9.91 6.51
N ARG A 183 6.80 9.30 7.32
CA ARG A 183 6.63 9.70 8.72
C ARG A 183 7.32 8.73 9.67
N ASP A 184 7.70 9.22 10.85
CA ASP A 184 8.22 8.38 11.92
C ASP A 184 7.32 8.38 13.16
N ILE A 185 7.61 7.45 14.07
CA ILE A 185 6.86 7.27 15.34
C ILE A 185 6.92 8.48 16.28
N GLU A 186 7.85 9.40 16.06
CA GLU A 186 7.96 10.65 16.80
C GLU A 186 7.21 11.80 16.15
N ASN A 187 6.40 11.53 15.11
CA ASN A 187 5.67 12.53 14.32
C ASN A 187 6.56 13.50 13.53
N TYR A 188 7.78 13.10 13.15
CA TYR A 188 8.50 13.80 12.10
C TYR A 188 8.03 13.29 10.73
N ILE A 189 7.97 14.20 9.80
CA ILE A 189 7.81 13.92 8.38
C ILE A 189 9.16 14.22 7.74
N HIS A 190 9.71 13.21 7.08
CA HIS A 190 11.00 13.28 6.40
C HIS A 190 10.79 13.41 4.90
N LEU A 191 11.59 14.25 4.27
CA LEU A 191 11.69 14.38 2.82
C LEU A 191 12.99 13.70 2.38
N ILE A 192 12.88 12.71 1.51
CA ILE A 192 13.98 11.84 1.09
C ILE A 192 14.04 11.86 -0.44
N ASP A 193 15.22 12.04 -1.00
CA ASP A 193 15.44 11.96 -2.45
C ASP A 193 15.17 10.53 -2.93
N SER A 194 14.29 10.36 -3.91
CA SER A 194 13.89 9.04 -4.42
C SER A 194 14.96 8.34 -5.23
N THR A 195 15.99 9.08 -5.72
CA THR A 195 17.03 8.53 -6.58
C THR A 195 18.22 7.95 -5.79
N ASN A 196 18.56 8.56 -4.65
CA ASN A 196 19.79 8.26 -3.92
C ASN A 196 19.59 8.04 -2.40
N SER A 197 18.34 8.12 -1.92
CA SER A 197 17.97 8.01 -0.51
C SER A 197 18.50 9.12 0.42
N GLU A 198 18.99 10.25 -0.11
CA GLU A 198 19.47 11.36 0.71
C GLU A 198 18.31 12.01 1.47
N ILE A 199 18.52 12.28 2.75
CA ILE A 199 17.56 13.00 3.59
C ILE A 199 17.72 14.48 3.31
N LEU A 200 16.71 15.09 2.69
CA LEU A 200 16.73 16.49 2.28
C LEU A 200 16.24 17.44 3.37
N GLY A 201 15.34 16.95 4.24
CA GLY A 201 14.80 17.76 5.31
C GLY A 201 13.77 16.98 6.14
N ARG A 202 13.29 17.62 7.22
CA ARG A 202 12.22 17.09 8.05
C ARG A 202 11.45 18.19 8.73
N ILE A 203 10.18 17.93 9.00
CA ILE A 203 9.34 18.81 9.83
C ILE A 203 8.76 18.03 11.00
N LYS A 204 8.61 18.68 12.13
CA LYS A 204 7.94 18.14 13.32
C LYS A 204 6.46 18.50 13.30
N ILE A 205 5.59 17.49 13.35
CA ILE A 205 4.15 17.71 13.57
C ILE A 205 3.88 17.57 15.06
N LYS A 206 3.17 18.54 15.62
CA LYS A 206 2.92 18.58 17.06
C LYS A 206 1.97 17.47 17.52
N GLU A 207 0.93 17.27 16.73
CA GLU A 207 -0.12 16.30 17.01
C GLU A 207 0.22 14.94 16.39
N GLU A 208 -0.34 13.87 16.94
CA GLU A 208 -0.15 12.53 16.40
C GLU A 208 -0.84 12.39 15.04
N ILE A 209 -0.08 11.98 14.03
CA ILE A 209 -0.54 11.85 12.65
C ILE A 209 -1.35 10.56 12.51
N GLN A 210 -2.60 10.67 12.06
CA GLN A 210 -3.44 9.54 11.70
C GLN A 210 -3.21 9.13 10.24
N SER A 211 -3.32 10.08 9.31
CA SER A 211 -3.09 9.84 7.88
C SER A 211 -2.48 11.06 7.20
N MET A 212 -1.83 10.80 6.07
CA MET A 212 -1.25 11.80 5.19
C MET A 212 -1.71 11.56 3.76
N HIS A 213 -1.89 12.63 3.02
CA HIS A 213 -2.20 12.59 1.59
C HIS A 213 -1.55 13.77 0.88
N VAL A 214 -1.01 13.53 -0.31
CA VAL A 214 -0.46 14.60 -1.15
C VAL A 214 -1.36 14.78 -2.36
N GLU A 215 -1.77 16.01 -2.60
CA GLU A 215 -2.53 16.39 -3.78
C GLU A 215 -2.02 17.73 -4.31
N TYR A 216 -1.77 17.78 -5.63
CA TYR A 216 -1.10 18.90 -6.30
C TYR A 216 0.22 19.24 -5.59
N ASN A 217 0.36 20.42 -5.01
CA ASN A 217 1.57 20.86 -4.31
C ASN A 217 1.37 20.99 -2.80
N SER A 218 0.51 20.14 -2.24
CA SER A 218 0.10 20.24 -0.84
C SER A 218 0.08 18.89 -0.15
N LEU A 219 0.66 18.86 1.04
CA LEU A 219 0.57 17.74 1.98
C LEU A 219 -0.60 18.02 2.94
N TYR A 220 -1.57 17.14 2.94
CA TYR A 220 -2.69 17.13 3.87
C TYR A 220 -2.42 16.13 4.98
N ILE A 221 -2.58 16.55 6.22
CA ILE A 221 -2.37 15.73 7.41
C ILE A 221 -3.67 15.72 8.21
N LEU A 222 -4.20 14.53 8.43
CA LEU A 222 -5.27 14.30 9.40
C LEU A 222 -4.62 13.84 10.71
N ASP A 223 -4.87 14.55 11.80
CA ASP A 223 -4.39 14.16 13.12
C ASP A 223 -5.43 13.32 13.88
N LYS A 224 -5.03 12.71 15.01
CA LYS A 224 -5.91 11.89 15.84
C LYS A 224 -7.08 12.65 16.47
N ASN A 225 -7.04 13.97 16.49
CA ASN A 225 -8.14 14.82 16.93
C ASN A 225 -9.12 15.15 15.80
N PHE A 226 -8.98 14.47 14.64
CA PHE A 226 -9.76 14.72 13.43
C PHE A 226 -9.59 16.13 12.86
N SER A 227 -8.46 16.79 13.13
CA SER A 227 -8.12 18.07 12.53
C SER A 227 -7.36 17.85 11.23
N LEU A 228 -7.83 18.47 10.15
CA LEU A 228 -7.18 18.43 8.84
C LEU A 228 -6.30 19.67 8.66
N LYS A 229 -5.02 19.47 8.44
CA LYS A 229 -4.04 20.54 8.20
C LYS A 229 -3.48 20.41 6.79
N LYS A 230 -3.23 21.57 6.16
CA LYS A 230 -2.63 21.68 4.84
C LYS A 230 -1.25 22.35 4.96
N TYR A 231 -0.25 21.74 4.35
CA TYR A 231 1.10 22.27 4.22
C TYR A 231 1.46 22.38 2.74
N GLU A 232 2.06 23.50 2.32
CA GLU A 232 2.59 23.63 0.96
C GLU A 232 3.94 22.91 0.86
N ILE A 233 4.08 22.05 -0.16
CA ILE A 233 5.34 21.40 -0.48
C ILE A 233 6.13 22.35 -1.39
N ASN A 234 6.93 23.20 -0.80
CA ASN A 234 7.81 24.13 -1.51
C ASN A 234 9.27 23.90 -1.08
N LYS A 235 10.22 24.44 -1.84
CA LYS A 235 11.66 24.32 -1.59
C LYS A 235 12.08 24.78 -0.19
N THR A 236 11.25 25.53 0.53
CA THR A 236 11.51 26.04 1.88
C THR A 236 11.45 24.94 2.96
N LEU A 237 10.87 23.76 2.68
CA LEU A 237 10.96 22.60 3.56
C LEU A 237 12.35 21.92 3.56
N LEU A 238 13.26 22.43 2.72
CA LEU A 238 14.60 21.89 2.51
C LEU A 238 15.70 22.66 3.29
N GLU A 239 15.37 23.76 3.99
CA GLU A 239 16.36 24.70 4.54
C GLU A 239 16.37 24.83 6.08
N ASP A 240 15.68 23.95 6.86
CA ASP A 240 15.73 23.99 8.33
C ASP A 240 16.38 22.74 8.94
#